data_5561e457494c10e6522a76b9ea7ad2e5
#
_entry.id   5561e457494c10e6522a76b9ea7ad2e5
#
_cell.length_a   1.000
_cell.length_b   1.000
_cell.length_c   1.000
_cell.angle_alpha   90.00
_cell.angle_beta   90.00
_cell.angle_gamma   90.00
#
_symmetry.space_group_name_H-M   'P 1'
#
loop_
_entity.id
_entity.type
_entity.pdbx_description
1 polymer ?
#
loop_
_entity_poly.entity_id
_entity_poly.type
_entity_poly.pdbx_seq_one_letter_code
_entity_poly.pdbx_strand_id
1 'polypeptide(L)'
;RKYCVAPLKQYTDMHDRFLLRLISKKVFLYTEMIATGSLIYGKCFDQLEFNKEEHPVGIQLGGSNVSDLVECSKKCEQFGYDEINLNVGCPSDRVQKGKFGACLMLEPNLVSECLSNMQNSVSIPVSIKCRLGIDDNEDYEFLYNFVSIVKQSGIKVFIIHARNGILKGLSPVSYTH
;
A
#
# COMPACT_ATOMS: atom_id res chain seq x y z
N ARG A 1 -14.92 -6.81 3.47
CA ARG A 1 -14.57 -7.67 2.29
C ARG A 1 -14.04 -9.02 2.76
N LYS A 2 -14.34 -10.08 2.01
CA LYS A 2 -13.93 -11.45 2.38
C LYS A 2 -12.65 -11.88 1.64
N TYR A 3 -12.51 -11.49 0.37
CA TYR A 3 -11.38 -11.83 -0.47
C TYR A 3 -10.87 -10.59 -1.19
N CYS A 4 -9.55 -10.48 -1.33
CA CYS A 4 -8.86 -9.40 -2.04
C CYS A 4 -7.73 -9.99 -2.89
N VAL A 5 -7.45 -9.35 -4.02
CA VAL A 5 -6.21 -9.59 -4.77
C VAL A 5 -5.17 -8.59 -4.29
N ALA A 6 -4.05 -9.10 -3.78
CA ALA A 6 -2.99 -8.26 -3.24
C ALA A 6 -2.28 -7.44 -4.35
N PRO A 7 -1.80 -6.21 -4.03
CA PRO A 7 -0.96 -5.44 -4.94
C PRO A 7 0.33 -6.18 -5.28
N LEU A 8 0.56 -6.46 -6.56
CA LEU A 8 1.74 -7.17 -7.05
C LEU A 8 2.31 -6.46 -8.27
N LYS A 9 3.54 -5.94 -8.15
CA LYS A 9 4.22 -5.25 -9.26
C LYS A 9 4.43 -6.19 -10.44
N GLN A 10 4.11 -5.73 -11.65
CA GLN A 10 4.14 -6.48 -12.92
C GLN A 10 3.11 -7.61 -13.04
N TYR A 11 2.15 -7.69 -12.13
CA TYR A 11 1.09 -8.70 -12.15
C TYR A 11 -0.30 -8.05 -12.11
N THR A 12 -0.61 -7.25 -11.10
CA THR A 12 -1.94 -6.66 -10.93
C THR A 12 -2.11 -5.38 -11.72
N ASP A 13 -1.75 -5.41 -13.01
CA ASP A 13 -2.02 -4.33 -13.97
C ASP A 13 -3.52 -4.29 -14.34
N MET A 14 -3.92 -3.35 -15.19
CA MET A 14 -5.31 -3.18 -15.58
C MET A 14 -5.86 -4.41 -16.34
N HIS A 15 -5.03 -5.16 -17.07
CA HIS A 15 -5.46 -6.32 -17.83
C HIS A 15 -5.72 -7.51 -16.92
N ASP A 16 -4.82 -7.77 -15.96
CA ASP A 16 -5.01 -8.81 -14.95
C ASP A 16 -6.23 -8.51 -14.07
N ARG A 17 -6.38 -7.28 -13.59
CA ARG A 17 -7.54 -6.88 -12.79
C ARG A 17 -8.86 -7.02 -13.57
N PHE A 18 -8.87 -6.64 -14.82
CA PHE A 18 -10.05 -6.84 -15.69
C PHE A 18 -10.40 -8.33 -15.82
N LEU A 19 -9.41 -9.19 -16.11
CA LEU A 19 -9.61 -10.64 -16.17
C LEU A 19 -10.15 -11.20 -14.86
N LEU A 20 -9.56 -10.83 -13.74
CA LEU A 20 -10.01 -11.27 -12.41
C LEU A 20 -11.44 -10.82 -12.09
N ARG A 21 -11.85 -9.66 -12.57
CA ARG A 21 -13.23 -9.16 -12.44
C ARG A 21 -14.21 -9.95 -13.28
N LEU A 22 -13.81 -10.42 -14.44
CA LEU A 22 -14.64 -11.35 -15.25
C LEU A 22 -14.86 -12.68 -14.53
N ILE A 23 -13.83 -13.16 -13.81
CA ILE A 23 -13.91 -14.41 -13.03
C ILE A 23 -14.76 -14.22 -11.76
N SER A 24 -14.63 -13.08 -11.07
CA SER A 24 -15.32 -12.82 -9.81
C SER A 24 -15.78 -11.37 -9.65
N LYS A 25 -17.10 -11.18 -9.55
CA LYS A 25 -17.70 -9.87 -9.26
C LYS A 25 -17.58 -9.44 -7.79
N LYS A 26 -17.09 -10.31 -6.90
CA LYS A 26 -17.10 -10.08 -5.44
C LYS A 26 -15.72 -9.80 -4.85
N VAL A 27 -14.65 -10.16 -5.53
CA VAL A 27 -13.29 -9.93 -5.05
C VAL A 27 -12.96 -8.44 -5.07
N PHE A 28 -12.25 -7.96 -4.04
CA PHE A 28 -11.72 -6.61 -4.03
C PHE A 28 -10.35 -6.60 -4.72
N LEU A 29 -10.18 -5.76 -5.71
CA LEU A 29 -8.96 -5.68 -6.51
C LEU A 29 -8.08 -4.53 -6.02
N TYR A 30 -6.77 -4.71 -6.05
CA TYR A 30 -5.80 -3.63 -5.86
C TYR A 30 -4.95 -3.45 -7.10
N THR A 31 -4.58 -2.20 -7.37
CA THR A 31 -3.57 -1.88 -8.39
C THR A 31 -2.20 -2.39 -7.97
N GLU A 32 -1.24 -2.35 -8.87
CA GLU A 32 0.17 -2.35 -8.50
C GLU A 32 0.49 -1.15 -7.59
N MET A 33 1.62 -1.21 -6.87
CA MET A 33 2.10 -0.05 -6.11
C MET A 33 2.58 1.06 -7.05
N ILE A 34 1.99 2.24 -6.93
CA ILE A 34 2.37 3.45 -7.66
C ILE A 34 3.11 4.39 -6.70
N ALA A 35 4.33 4.78 -7.07
CA ALA A 35 5.10 5.72 -6.26
C ALA A 35 4.56 7.15 -6.41
N THR A 36 4.41 7.88 -5.29
CA THR A 36 3.96 9.27 -5.30
C THR A 36 4.83 10.15 -6.20
N GLY A 37 6.14 9.95 -6.18
CA GLY A 37 7.06 10.68 -7.05
C GLY A 37 6.80 10.49 -8.56
N SER A 38 6.28 9.33 -8.97
CA SER A 38 5.88 9.10 -10.37
C SER A 38 4.70 9.99 -10.77
N LEU A 39 3.74 10.18 -9.87
CA LEU A 39 2.57 11.01 -10.12
C LEU A 39 2.88 12.50 -10.02
N ILE A 40 3.61 12.92 -8.99
CA ILE A 40 3.86 14.35 -8.71
C ILE A 40 4.90 14.92 -9.68
N TYR A 41 6.05 14.27 -9.78
CA TYR A 41 7.19 14.78 -10.55
C TYR A 41 7.26 14.20 -11.96
N GLY A 42 6.87 12.93 -12.12
CA GLY A 42 6.82 12.26 -13.42
C GLY A 42 5.57 12.56 -14.23
N LYS A 43 4.50 13.07 -13.60
CA LYS A 43 3.18 13.33 -14.19
C LYS A 43 2.59 12.13 -14.94
N CYS A 44 2.94 10.92 -14.51
CA CYS A 44 2.50 9.66 -15.14
C CYS A 44 1.08 9.29 -14.67
N PHE A 45 0.09 10.10 -15.02
CA PHE A 45 -1.31 9.91 -14.60
C PHE A 45 -2.01 8.77 -15.32
N ASP A 46 -1.48 8.31 -16.45
CA ASP A 46 -1.87 7.06 -17.12
C ASP A 46 -1.83 5.84 -16.19
N GLN A 47 -0.94 5.85 -15.19
CA GLN A 47 -0.88 4.81 -14.16
C GLN A 47 -2.13 4.76 -13.25
N LEU A 48 -2.97 5.81 -13.26
CA LEU A 48 -4.21 5.87 -12.49
C LEU A 48 -5.41 5.34 -13.28
N GLU A 49 -5.25 5.00 -14.55
CA GLU A 49 -6.33 4.50 -15.38
C GLU A 49 -6.74 3.08 -14.99
N PHE A 50 -8.04 2.83 -15.02
CA PHE A 50 -8.63 1.52 -14.82
C PHE A 50 -9.99 1.43 -15.54
N ASN A 51 -10.47 0.22 -15.77
CA ASN A 51 -11.76 -0.02 -16.41
C ASN A 51 -12.90 0.10 -15.39
N LYS A 52 -14.03 0.66 -15.77
CA LYS A 52 -15.22 0.79 -14.90
C LYS A 52 -15.68 -0.54 -14.32
N GLU A 53 -15.47 -1.63 -15.04
CA GLU A 53 -15.81 -2.98 -14.61
C GLU A 53 -14.95 -3.46 -13.43
N GLU A 54 -13.77 -2.88 -13.19
CA GLU A 54 -12.86 -3.31 -12.11
C GLU A 54 -13.39 -3.01 -10.71
N HIS A 55 -14.40 -2.18 -10.55
CA HIS A 55 -14.99 -1.90 -9.24
C HIS A 55 -15.55 -3.16 -8.53
N PRO A 56 -15.34 -3.29 -7.21
CA PRO A 56 -14.62 -2.37 -6.34
C PRO A 56 -13.09 -2.55 -6.48
N VAL A 57 -12.37 -1.43 -6.65
CA VAL A 57 -10.92 -1.38 -6.87
C VAL A 57 -10.25 -0.35 -5.97
N GLY A 58 -9.19 -0.75 -5.28
CA GLY A 58 -8.33 0.11 -4.48
C GLY A 58 -7.00 0.39 -5.18
N ILE A 59 -6.46 1.58 -4.96
CA ILE A 59 -5.12 1.93 -5.43
C ILE A 59 -4.12 1.80 -4.31
N GLN A 60 -2.92 1.25 -4.60
CA GLN A 60 -1.83 1.25 -3.64
C GLN A 60 -0.79 2.32 -3.97
N LEU A 61 -0.55 3.22 -3.02
CA LEU A 61 0.48 4.26 -3.10
C LEU A 61 1.73 3.85 -2.31
N GLY A 62 2.89 4.23 -2.84
CA GLY A 62 4.18 4.14 -2.17
C GLY A 62 4.82 5.51 -2.03
N GLY A 63 5.11 5.94 -0.81
CA GLY A 63 5.71 7.23 -0.50
C GLY A 63 5.83 7.43 1.00
N SER A 64 6.55 8.46 1.42
CA SER A 64 6.75 8.84 2.82
C SER A 64 6.65 10.36 3.05
N ASN A 65 6.52 11.14 1.98
CA ASN A 65 6.29 12.57 2.09
C ASN A 65 4.78 12.83 2.27
N VAL A 66 4.41 13.50 3.36
CA VAL A 66 3.01 13.74 3.73
C VAL A 66 2.27 14.55 2.66
N SER A 67 2.87 15.63 2.16
CA SER A 67 2.23 16.51 1.16
C SER A 67 2.00 15.79 -0.18
N ASP A 68 2.98 15.01 -0.64
CA ASP A 68 2.87 14.22 -1.86
C ASP A 68 1.76 13.15 -1.74
N LEU A 69 1.70 12.47 -0.59
CA LEU A 69 0.66 11.47 -0.31
C LEU A 69 -0.75 12.10 -0.29
N VAL A 70 -0.90 13.27 0.32
CA VAL A 70 -2.18 14.01 0.32
C VAL A 70 -2.59 14.40 -1.09
N GLU A 71 -1.67 14.97 -1.89
CA GLU A 71 -1.97 15.35 -3.27
C GLU A 71 -2.35 14.13 -4.12
N CYS A 72 -1.58 13.03 -4.02
CA CYS A 72 -1.89 11.78 -4.71
C CYS A 72 -3.24 11.21 -4.26
N SER A 73 -3.56 11.26 -2.96
CA SER A 73 -4.83 10.76 -2.44
C SER A 73 -6.02 11.48 -3.07
N LYS A 74 -5.97 12.80 -3.15
CA LYS A 74 -7.02 13.60 -3.80
C LYS A 74 -7.17 13.24 -5.28
N LYS A 75 -6.06 13.03 -5.98
CA LYS A 75 -6.10 12.60 -7.37
C LYS A 75 -6.74 11.21 -7.51
N CYS A 76 -6.35 10.25 -6.67
CA CYS A 76 -6.93 8.91 -6.68
C CYS A 76 -8.45 8.93 -6.45
N GLU A 77 -8.94 9.74 -5.52
CA GLU A 77 -10.39 9.92 -5.31
C GLU A 77 -11.06 10.53 -6.54
N GLN A 78 -10.46 11.53 -7.19
CA GLN A 78 -10.98 12.14 -8.43
C GLN A 78 -11.05 11.16 -9.59
N PHE A 79 -10.12 10.18 -9.67
CA PHE A 79 -10.15 9.10 -10.66
C PHE A 79 -11.23 8.05 -10.36
N GLY A 80 -11.80 8.05 -9.14
CA GLY A 80 -12.93 7.21 -8.77
C GLY A 80 -12.55 5.89 -8.08
N TYR A 81 -11.35 5.78 -7.48
CA TYR A 81 -11.01 4.60 -6.69
C TYR A 81 -11.88 4.45 -5.45
N ASP A 82 -12.16 3.20 -5.06
CA ASP A 82 -13.01 2.88 -3.89
C ASP A 82 -12.23 2.91 -2.57
N GLU A 83 -10.90 2.83 -2.61
CA GLU A 83 -10.01 2.86 -1.45
C GLU A 83 -8.60 3.27 -1.86
N ILE A 84 -7.87 3.91 -0.94
CA ILE A 84 -6.44 4.19 -1.07
C ILE A 84 -5.69 3.37 -0.03
N ASN A 85 -4.69 2.62 -0.48
CA ASN A 85 -3.85 1.79 0.40
C ASN A 85 -2.42 2.30 0.43
N LEU A 86 -1.86 2.52 1.62
CA LEU A 86 -0.45 2.87 1.78
C LEU A 86 0.40 1.60 1.87
N ASN A 87 1.45 1.52 1.05
CA ASN A 87 2.43 0.43 1.11
C ASN A 87 3.46 0.67 2.22
N VAL A 88 3.45 -0.21 3.21
CA VAL A 88 4.44 -0.27 4.30
C VAL A 88 5.00 -1.69 4.43
N GLY A 89 5.09 -2.40 3.31
CA GLY A 89 5.50 -3.81 3.33
C GLY A 89 6.44 -4.26 2.21
N CYS A 90 6.73 -3.42 1.20
CA CYS A 90 7.64 -3.78 0.11
C CYS A 90 9.11 -3.63 0.55
N PRO A 91 9.92 -4.72 0.52
CA PRO A 91 11.32 -4.68 0.99
C PRO A 91 12.32 -4.44 -0.15
N SER A 92 11.90 -4.12 -1.37
CA SER A 92 12.82 -4.02 -2.51
C SER A 92 13.80 -2.86 -2.37
N ASP A 93 15.03 -3.02 -2.88
CA ASP A 93 16.10 -2.01 -2.82
C ASP A 93 15.68 -0.66 -3.40
N ARG A 94 14.92 -0.67 -4.50
CA ARG A 94 14.41 0.54 -5.13
C ARG A 94 13.49 1.32 -4.20
N VAL A 95 12.65 0.60 -3.47
CA VAL A 95 11.68 1.17 -2.51
C VAL A 95 12.42 1.70 -1.29
N GLN A 96 13.40 0.96 -0.78
CA GLN A 96 14.25 1.39 0.34
C GLN A 96 15.05 2.65 0.01
N LYS A 97 15.65 2.72 -1.19
CA LYS A 97 16.33 3.94 -1.67
C LYS A 97 15.39 5.15 -1.73
N GLY A 98 14.13 4.93 -2.01
CA GLY A 98 13.07 5.94 -1.96
C GLY A 98 12.54 6.24 -0.55
N LYS A 99 13.07 5.60 0.49
CA LYS A 99 12.65 5.75 1.91
C LYS A 99 11.16 5.51 2.15
N PHE A 100 10.59 4.49 1.49
CA PHE A 100 9.20 4.06 1.70
C PHE A 100 9.08 2.53 1.67
N GLY A 101 7.88 1.99 1.79
CA GLY A 101 7.65 0.54 1.87
C GLY A 101 7.99 -0.04 3.24
N ALA A 102 8.61 -1.21 3.29
CA ALA A 102 8.79 -1.96 4.54
C ALA A 102 9.65 -1.21 5.58
N CYS A 103 10.64 -0.42 5.16
CA CYS A 103 11.47 0.36 6.08
C CYS A 103 10.67 1.36 6.94
N LEU A 104 9.49 1.78 6.49
CA LEU A 104 8.60 2.64 7.27
C LEU A 104 8.02 1.97 8.52
N MET A 105 8.09 0.65 8.64
CA MET A 105 7.71 0.00 9.90
C MET A 105 8.60 0.41 11.09
N LEU A 106 9.81 0.94 10.82
CA LEU A 106 10.69 1.53 11.82
C LEU A 106 10.29 2.96 12.22
N GLU A 107 9.38 3.59 11.48
CA GLU A 107 8.96 4.98 11.68
C GLU A 107 7.43 5.09 11.87
N PRO A 108 6.84 4.42 12.89
CA PRO A 108 5.39 4.32 13.05
C PRO A 108 4.70 5.67 13.23
N ASN A 109 5.38 6.66 13.82
CA ASN A 109 4.84 8.01 13.98
C ASN A 109 4.68 8.71 12.63
N LEU A 110 5.67 8.61 11.74
CA LEU A 110 5.59 9.14 10.37
C LEU A 110 4.46 8.44 9.58
N VAL A 111 4.34 7.13 9.72
CA VAL A 111 3.25 6.36 9.09
C VAL A 111 1.88 6.83 9.59
N SER A 112 1.75 7.04 10.89
CA SER A 112 0.51 7.56 11.50
C SER A 112 0.16 8.96 10.98
N GLU A 113 1.16 9.85 10.89
CA GLU A 113 1.00 11.19 10.31
C GLU A 113 0.56 11.13 8.85
N CYS A 114 1.25 10.34 8.02
CA CYS A 114 0.89 10.15 6.61
C CYS A 114 -0.57 9.71 6.47
N LEU A 115 -0.95 8.63 7.15
CA LEU A 115 -2.29 8.06 7.06
C LEU A 115 -3.39 9.00 7.56
N SER A 116 -3.13 9.72 8.66
CA SER A 116 -4.06 10.72 9.19
C SER A 116 -4.31 11.84 8.17
N ASN A 117 -3.25 12.39 7.59
CA ASN A 117 -3.37 13.45 6.59
C ASN A 117 -4.02 12.95 5.29
N MET A 118 -3.69 11.75 4.83
CA MET A 118 -4.37 11.12 3.70
C MET A 118 -5.88 11.00 3.97
N GLN A 119 -6.28 10.39 5.11
CA GLN A 119 -7.70 10.18 5.42
C GLN A 119 -8.46 11.50 5.59
N ASN A 120 -7.85 12.52 6.18
CA ASN A 120 -8.47 13.84 6.34
C ASN A 120 -8.62 14.59 5.01
N SER A 121 -7.92 14.18 3.96
CA SER A 121 -7.92 14.86 2.65
C SER A 121 -8.94 14.29 1.67
N VAL A 122 -9.51 13.10 1.95
CA VAL A 122 -10.44 12.38 1.06
C VAL A 122 -11.62 11.79 1.84
N SER A 123 -12.71 11.50 1.13
CA SER A 123 -13.91 10.87 1.69
C SER A 123 -13.88 9.34 1.61
N ILE A 124 -13.12 8.79 0.66
CA ILE A 124 -12.96 7.34 0.50
C ILE A 124 -12.05 6.76 1.58
N PRO A 125 -12.21 5.47 1.95
CA PRO A 125 -11.39 4.85 2.97
C PRO A 125 -9.89 4.84 2.64
N VAL A 126 -9.05 5.13 3.64
CA VAL A 126 -7.61 4.91 3.59
C VAL A 126 -7.28 3.69 4.43
N SER A 127 -6.38 2.84 3.93
CA SER A 127 -5.90 1.63 4.57
C SER A 127 -4.38 1.50 4.49
N ILE A 128 -3.83 0.55 5.22
CA ILE A 128 -2.38 0.25 5.19
C ILE A 128 -2.15 -1.23 4.86
N LYS A 129 -1.07 -1.52 4.12
CA LYS A 129 -0.57 -2.88 3.95
C LYS A 129 0.87 -2.97 4.47
N CYS A 130 1.08 -3.77 5.51
CA CYS A 130 2.38 -3.95 6.18
C CYS A 130 2.76 -5.43 6.31
N ARG A 131 3.85 -5.71 7.03
CA ARG A 131 4.34 -7.05 7.37
C ARG A 131 4.22 -7.33 8.86
N LEU A 132 4.68 -8.50 9.32
CA LEU A 132 4.77 -8.82 10.75
C LEU A 132 5.91 -8.05 11.42
N GLY A 133 7.03 -7.94 10.71
CA GLY A 133 8.24 -7.27 11.17
C GLY A 133 9.24 -7.03 10.05
N ILE A 134 10.46 -6.60 10.41
CA ILE A 134 11.54 -6.28 9.48
C ILE A 134 12.87 -6.73 10.06
N ASP A 135 13.66 -7.45 9.26
CA ASP A 135 14.97 -7.98 9.65
C ASP A 135 14.87 -8.75 10.99
N ASP A 136 15.62 -8.35 12.00
CA ASP A 136 15.64 -8.96 13.32
C ASP A 136 14.47 -8.50 14.23
N ASN A 137 13.67 -7.50 13.79
CA ASN A 137 12.49 -7.00 14.51
C ASN A 137 11.25 -7.80 14.05
N GLU A 138 11.09 -9.02 14.57
CA GLU A 138 10.02 -9.94 14.16
C GLU A 138 9.14 -10.41 15.32
N ASP A 139 9.33 -9.85 16.50
CA ASP A 139 8.56 -10.21 17.68
C ASP A 139 7.16 -9.58 17.70
N TYR A 140 6.32 -10.12 18.56
CA TYR A 140 4.95 -9.63 18.75
C TYR A 140 4.91 -8.18 19.23
N GLU A 141 5.85 -7.79 20.08
CA GLU A 141 5.94 -6.46 20.68
C GLU A 141 6.18 -5.38 19.62
N PHE A 142 7.07 -5.65 18.67
CA PHE A 142 7.32 -4.76 17.54
C PHE A 142 6.04 -4.51 16.71
N LEU A 143 5.34 -5.57 16.32
CA LEU A 143 4.10 -5.43 15.56
C LEU A 143 3.01 -4.74 16.38
N TYR A 144 2.87 -5.09 17.65
CA TYR A 144 1.90 -4.49 18.56
C TYR A 144 2.12 -2.99 18.71
N ASN A 145 3.35 -2.56 18.94
CA ASN A 145 3.73 -1.15 19.05
C ASN A 145 3.47 -0.39 17.75
N PHE A 146 3.88 -0.98 16.60
CA PHE A 146 3.61 -0.41 15.30
C PHE A 146 2.11 -0.18 15.07
N VAL A 147 1.29 -1.20 15.24
CA VAL A 147 -0.15 -1.12 15.05
C VAL A 147 -0.81 -0.15 16.04
N SER A 148 -0.37 -0.15 17.30
CA SER A 148 -0.91 0.72 18.36
C SER A 148 -0.69 2.21 18.05
N ILE A 149 0.47 2.57 17.52
CA ILE A 149 0.79 3.94 17.12
C ILE A 149 0.01 4.30 15.84
N VAL A 150 0.09 3.46 14.81
CA VAL A 150 -0.55 3.73 13.53
C VAL A 150 -2.07 3.80 13.64
N LYS A 151 -2.69 3.04 14.54
CA LYS A 151 -4.13 3.11 14.81
C LYS A 151 -4.60 4.50 15.24
N GLN A 152 -3.73 5.32 15.82
CA GLN A 152 -4.06 6.70 16.22
C GLN A 152 -4.35 7.61 15.03
N SER A 153 -3.93 7.25 13.82
CA SER A 153 -4.30 7.95 12.59
C SER A 153 -5.79 7.91 12.26
N GLY A 154 -6.56 7.04 12.92
CA GLY A 154 -8.00 6.88 12.69
C GLY A 154 -8.38 5.90 11.58
N ILE A 155 -7.40 5.33 10.85
CA ILE A 155 -7.70 4.29 9.84
C ILE A 155 -8.27 3.03 10.48
N LYS A 156 -9.09 2.30 9.73
CA LYS A 156 -9.82 1.13 10.25
C LYS A 156 -9.34 -0.20 9.67
N VAL A 157 -8.55 -0.19 8.61
CA VAL A 157 -8.18 -1.39 7.87
C VAL A 157 -6.67 -1.54 7.81
N PHE A 158 -6.18 -2.63 8.40
CA PHE A 158 -4.79 -3.09 8.34
C PHE A 158 -4.75 -4.40 7.57
N ILE A 159 -3.95 -4.46 6.50
CA ILE A 159 -3.72 -5.66 5.71
C ILE A 159 -2.31 -6.15 6.05
N ILE A 160 -2.23 -7.28 6.73
CA ILE A 160 -0.94 -7.82 7.19
C ILE A 160 -0.51 -8.97 6.29
N HIS A 161 0.64 -8.81 5.64
CA HIS A 161 1.32 -9.91 5.02
C HIS A 161 2.03 -10.71 6.13
N ALA A 162 1.56 -11.92 6.40
CA ALA A 162 2.02 -12.76 7.51
C ALA A 162 3.45 -13.34 7.27
N ARG A 163 4.40 -12.47 6.94
CA ARG A 163 5.82 -12.76 6.72
C ARG A 163 6.65 -11.57 7.16
N ASN A 164 7.86 -11.85 7.64
CA ASN A 164 8.84 -10.81 7.93
C ASN A 164 9.40 -10.18 6.65
N GLY A 165 9.80 -8.92 6.69
CA GLY A 165 10.46 -8.20 5.60
C GLY A 165 11.97 -8.21 5.82
N ILE A 166 12.74 -8.70 4.85
CA ILE A 166 14.21 -8.65 4.90
C ILE A 166 14.66 -7.44 4.09
N LEU A 167 15.26 -6.46 4.76
CA LEU A 167 15.81 -5.26 4.15
C LEU A 167 17.29 -5.39 3.80
N LYS A 168 18.01 -6.23 4.56
CA LYS A 168 19.44 -6.47 4.39
C LYS A 168 19.66 -7.75 3.59
N GLY A 169 19.95 -7.58 2.31
CA GLY A 169 20.33 -8.69 1.43
C GLY A 169 19.15 -9.57 1.04
N LEU A 170 18.85 -9.59 -0.23
CA LEU A 170 17.96 -10.58 -0.81
C LEU A 170 18.68 -11.95 -0.81
N SER A 171 18.50 -12.72 0.24
CA SER A 171 18.68 -14.15 0.09
C SER A 171 17.49 -14.71 -0.69
N PRO A 172 17.67 -15.28 -1.87
CA PRO A 172 16.57 -15.81 -2.68
C PRO A 172 15.82 -16.99 -2.04
N VAL A 173 16.26 -17.46 -0.89
CA VAL A 173 15.96 -18.81 -0.39
C VAL A 173 14.94 -18.87 0.74
N SER A 174 14.42 -17.77 1.24
CA SER A 174 13.45 -17.82 2.34
C SER A 174 12.00 -17.89 1.88
N TYR A 175 11.68 -18.72 0.91
CA TYR A 175 10.30 -19.01 0.52
C TYR A 175 9.71 -20.24 1.20
N THR A 176 10.39 -20.84 2.11
CA THR A 176 9.89 -22.00 2.82
C THR A 176 9.17 -21.59 4.09
N HIS A 177 7.85 -21.76 4.03
CA HIS A 177 6.89 -21.88 5.16
C HIS A 177 6.42 -20.62 5.77
#